data_e3a710c4d30baf72e3b8b61ac98b05b4
#
_entry.id   e3a710c4d30baf72e3b8b61ac98b05b4
#
_cell.length_a   1.000
_cell.length_b   1.000
_cell.length_c   1.000
_cell.angle_alpha   90.00
_cell.angle_beta   90.00
_cell.angle_gamma   90.00
#
_symmetry.space_group_name_H-M   'P 1'
#
loop_
_entity.id
_entity.type
_entity.pdbx_description
1 polymer ?
#
loop_
_entity_poly.entity_id
_entity_poly.type
_entity_poly.pdbx_seq_one_letter_code
_entity_poly.pdbx_strand_id
1 'polypeptide(L)'
;VATTILGAGVPARDSEPARSAVPFIPTAPGRFAGQSVVEELLRQHGDRPQRSRLARTLGASPLDANELSWLRAAQAEMIVGDILARLPEGYSVYHSLPIRHTAFWVDHLVVGPGGIFSINSKTHWDRDLTGSQRSIPIGEHAMPYLRDARFESAQITALLAKAMPATSVVQPVIVLVNPHKILLARKPDTVTVIDSPRLRRWLVGRPQVFSAEQQAALTTLVDDPGTWRAAGQPLAPAHLHARFTALEQQVAAARTRRTTFTVLAAAAAATVLALATAPLIVTAVEYLAAR
;
A
#
# COMPACT_ATOMS: atom_id res chain seq x y z
N VAL A 1 -22.74 -32.97 37.18
CA VAL A 1 -22.68 -31.59 36.69
C VAL A 1 -22.12 -31.65 35.29
N ALA A 2 -23.00 -31.61 34.30
CA ALA A 2 -22.65 -31.67 32.87
C ALA A 2 -22.40 -30.25 32.37
N THR A 3 -21.21 -29.97 31.87
CA THR A 3 -20.89 -28.71 31.21
C THR A 3 -21.00 -28.89 29.69
N THR A 4 -22.03 -28.32 29.11
CA THR A 4 -22.28 -28.24 27.67
C THR A 4 -21.28 -27.25 27.04
N ILE A 5 -20.45 -27.71 26.12
CA ILE A 5 -19.60 -26.82 25.31
C ILE A 5 -20.40 -26.46 24.04
N LEU A 6 -20.89 -25.23 24.02
CA LEU A 6 -21.49 -24.59 22.85
C LEU A 6 -20.39 -24.25 21.85
N GLY A 7 -20.50 -24.80 20.64
CA GLY A 7 -19.65 -24.49 19.52
C GLY A 7 -19.79 -23.02 19.08
N ALA A 8 -18.71 -22.27 19.17
CA ALA A 8 -18.63 -20.94 18.61
C ALA A 8 -18.53 -21.04 17.08
N GLY A 9 -19.61 -20.62 16.40
CA GLY A 9 -19.65 -20.47 14.97
C GLY A 9 -18.58 -19.46 14.51
N VAL A 10 -17.84 -19.84 13.49
CA VAL A 10 -16.91 -18.95 12.77
C VAL A 10 -17.75 -17.86 12.09
N PRO A 11 -17.54 -16.57 12.38
CA PRO A 11 -18.26 -15.52 11.67
C PRO A 11 -17.88 -15.55 10.19
N ALA A 12 -18.89 -15.53 9.32
CA ALA A 12 -18.73 -15.35 7.88
C ALA A 12 -17.88 -14.10 7.64
N ARG A 13 -16.82 -14.22 6.82
CA ARG A 13 -16.06 -13.09 6.35
C ARG A 13 -17.00 -12.22 5.52
N ASP A 14 -17.27 -11.03 6.03
CA ASP A 14 -17.94 -9.99 5.28
C ASP A 14 -17.20 -9.80 3.94
N SER A 15 -17.94 -9.98 2.85
CA SER A 15 -17.49 -9.69 1.51
C SER A 15 -17.11 -8.22 1.47
N GLU A 16 -15.81 -7.93 1.30
CA GLU A 16 -15.28 -6.60 1.10
C GLU A 16 -16.08 -5.94 -0.04
N PRO A 17 -16.72 -4.78 0.19
CA PRO A 17 -17.53 -4.14 -0.84
C PRO A 17 -16.62 -3.84 -2.04
N ALA A 18 -17.10 -4.18 -3.23
CA ALA A 18 -16.45 -3.84 -4.49
C ALA A 18 -16.06 -2.36 -4.44
N ARG A 19 -14.74 -2.07 -4.47
CA ARG A 19 -14.24 -0.70 -4.47
C ARG A 19 -14.87 0.03 -5.63
N SER A 20 -15.78 0.96 -5.32
CA SER A 20 -16.29 1.93 -6.27
C SER A 20 -15.09 2.59 -6.92
N ALA A 21 -15.00 2.57 -8.24
CA ALA A 21 -13.95 3.22 -8.99
C ALA A 21 -14.00 4.72 -8.63
N VAL A 22 -13.10 5.15 -7.74
CA VAL A 22 -12.95 6.57 -7.41
C VAL A 22 -12.52 7.26 -8.71
N PRO A 23 -13.18 8.34 -9.12
CA PRO A 23 -12.80 9.03 -10.34
C PRO A 23 -11.34 9.51 -10.23
N PHE A 24 -10.56 9.20 -11.24
CA PHE A 24 -9.19 9.66 -11.38
C PHE A 24 -9.16 11.20 -11.48
N ILE A 25 -8.61 11.86 -10.47
CA ILE A 25 -8.38 13.30 -10.47
C ILE A 25 -6.86 13.51 -10.61
N PRO A 26 -6.36 13.94 -11.77
CA PRO A 26 -4.96 14.31 -11.91
C PRO A 26 -4.70 15.58 -11.08
N THR A 27 -3.72 15.50 -10.16
CA THR A 27 -3.20 16.67 -9.45
C THR A 27 -1.98 17.23 -10.19
N ALA A 28 -1.77 18.55 -10.13
CA ALA A 28 -0.60 19.18 -10.77
C ALA A 28 0.74 18.65 -10.17
N PRO A 29 1.76 18.42 -10.96
CA PRO A 29 1.91 18.55 -12.39
C PRO A 29 1.44 17.35 -13.23
N GLY A 30 0.21 16.90 -13.06
CA GLY A 30 -0.44 15.90 -13.93
C GLY A 30 -0.16 14.44 -13.62
N ARG A 31 0.49 14.11 -12.49
CA ARG A 31 0.77 12.74 -12.07
C ARG A 31 -0.24 12.27 -11.01
N PHE A 32 -0.61 10.99 -11.05
CA PHE A 32 -1.50 10.39 -10.05
C PHE A 32 -0.72 9.69 -8.93
N ALA A 33 -1.38 9.45 -7.81
CA ALA A 33 -0.80 8.75 -6.67
C ALA A 33 -0.34 7.34 -7.07
N GLY A 34 0.92 7.01 -6.83
CA GLY A 34 1.51 5.73 -7.21
C GLY A 34 1.98 5.62 -8.65
N GLN A 35 1.92 6.69 -9.45
CA GLN A 35 2.26 6.61 -10.87
C GLN A 35 3.70 6.11 -11.11
N SER A 36 4.69 6.58 -10.35
CA SER A 36 6.08 6.14 -10.49
C SER A 36 6.26 4.64 -10.23
N VAL A 37 5.56 4.14 -9.24
CA VAL A 37 5.55 2.72 -8.86
C VAL A 37 4.83 1.87 -9.92
N VAL A 38 3.71 2.38 -10.46
CA VAL A 38 2.98 1.73 -11.55
C VAL A 38 3.82 1.68 -12.82
N GLU A 39 4.52 2.76 -13.18
CA GLU A 39 5.42 2.81 -14.33
C GLU A 39 6.50 1.71 -14.22
N GLU A 40 7.13 1.59 -13.05
CA GLU A 40 8.17 0.59 -12.80
C GLU A 40 7.61 -0.84 -12.81
N LEU A 41 6.47 -1.08 -12.15
CA LEU A 41 5.79 -2.38 -12.17
C LEU A 41 5.46 -2.82 -13.61
N LEU A 42 4.85 -1.94 -14.40
CA LEU A 42 4.46 -2.25 -15.78
C LEU A 42 5.66 -2.43 -16.71
N ARG A 43 6.77 -1.72 -16.44
CA ARG A 43 8.03 -1.91 -17.15
C ARG A 43 8.61 -3.31 -16.89
N GLN A 44 8.70 -3.73 -15.62
CA GLN A 44 9.21 -5.05 -15.25
C GLN A 44 8.29 -6.17 -15.76
N HIS A 45 6.97 -5.97 -15.70
CA HIS A 45 5.98 -6.95 -16.13
C HIS A 45 5.93 -7.11 -17.66
N GLY A 46 6.19 -6.05 -18.43
CA GLY A 46 6.12 -6.06 -19.90
C GLY A 46 7.13 -6.99 -20.56
N ASP A 47 8.24 -7.27 -19.92
CA ASP A 47 9.35 -8.09 -20.43
C ASP A 47 9.14 -9.61 -20.18
N ARG A 48 7.99 -10.02 -19.63
CA ARG A 48 7.75 -11.40 -19.22
C ARG A 48 7.00 -12.23 -20.24
N PRO A 49 7.37 -13.53 -20.38
CA PRO A 49 6.60 -14.46 -21.21
C PRO A 49 5.19 -14.68 -20.63
N GLN A 50 4.20 -14.79 -21.51
CA GLN A 50 2.82 -15.05 -21.11
C GLN A 50 2.70 -16.40 -20.39
N ARG A 51 1.91 -16.45 -19.32
CA ARG A 51 1.59 -17.68 -18.60
C ARG A 51 0.88 -18.69 -19.51
N SER A 52 1.18 -19.97 -19.34
CA SER A 52 0.46 -21.06 -20.03
C SER A 52 -1.05 -21.03 -19.71
N ARG A 53 -1.87 -21.62 -20.59
CA ARG A 53 -3.31 -21.75 -20.36
C ARG A 53 -3.60 -22.51 -19.07
N LEU A 54 -2.88 -23.60 -18.82
CA LEU A 54 -3.02 -24.41 -17.60
C LEU A 54 -2.71 -23.60 -16.34
N ALA A 55 -1.60 -22.85 -16.32
CA ALA A 55 -1.22 -22.00 -15.20
C ALA A 55 -2.29 -20.94 -14.90
N ARG A 56 -2.90 -20.33 -15.94
CA ARG A 56 -4.01 -19.39 -15.78
C ARG A 56 -5.26 -20.04 -15.21
N THR A 57 -5.60 -21.22 -15.66
CA THR A 57 -6.77 -21.98 -15.17
C THR A 57 -6.60 -22.35 -13.70
N LEU A 58 -5.44 -22.83 -13.30
CA LEU A 58 -5.13 -23.20 -11.92
C LEU A 58 -4.90 -22.01 -10.97
N GLY A 59 -5.01 -20.78 -11.47
CA GLY A 59 -4.91 -19.58 -10.65
C GLY A 59 -3.47 -19.21 -10.26
N ALA A 60 -2.46 -19.56 -11.08
CA ALA A 60 -1.12 -19.04 -10.89
C ALA A 60 -1.11 -17.52 -11.03
N SER A 61 -0.42 -16.82 -10.09
CA SER A 61 -0.32 -15.36 -10.12
C SER A 61 0.32 -14.87 -11.42
N PRO A 62 -0.17 -13.77 -12.04
CA PRO A 62 0.53 -13.10 -13.13
C PRO A 62 1.85 -12.46 -12.69
N LEU A 63 1.95 -12.14 -11.40
CA LEU A 63 3.07 -11.43 -10.81
C LEU A 63 3.90 -12.37 -9.94
N ASP A 64 5.21 -12.16 -9.94
CA ASP A 64 6.10 -12.78 -8.95
C ASP A 64 6.08 -12.03 -7.61
N ALA A 65 6.94 -12.45 -6.66
CA ALA A 65 6.99 -11.86 -5.33
C ALA A 65 7.45 -10.38 -5.36
N ASN A 66 8.41 -10.04 -6.22
CA ASN A 66 8.91 -8.68 -6.36
C ASN A 66 7.85 -7.77 -6.99
N GLU A 67 7.23 -8.20 -8.09
CA GLU A 67 6.14 -7.46 -8.74
C GLU A 67 4.91 -7.30 -7.83
N LEU A 68 4.59 -8.32 -7.01
CA LEU A 68 3.54 -8.21 -5.99
C LEU A 68 3.88 -7.15 -4.93
N SER A 69 5.16 -6.99 -4.60
CA SER A 69 5.62 -5.92 -3.70
C SER A 69 5.39 -4.54 -4.33
N TRP A 70 5.73 -4.36 -5.62
CA TRP A 70 5.45 -3.14 -6.36
C TRP A 70 3.94 -2.85 -6.48
N LEU A 71 3.13 -3.88 -6.76
CA LEU A 71 1.67 -3.74 -6.81
C LEU A 71 1.12 -3.20 -5.48
N ARG A 72 1.57 -3.77 -4.36
CA ARG A 72 1.14 -3.35 -3.02
C ARG A 72 1.61 -1.94 -2.68
N ALA A 73 2.83 -1.58 -3.08
CA ALA A 73 3.34 -0.23 -2.90
C ALA A 73 2.47 0.78 -3.68
N ALA A 74 2.16 0.52 -4.95
CA ALA A 74 1.26 1.36 -5.73
C ALA A 74 -0.13 1.50 -5.09
N GLN A 75 -0.71 0.40 -4.59
CA GLN A 75 -1.98 0.42 -3.89
C GLN A 75 -1.93 1.25 -2.60
N ALA A 76 -0.82 1.20 -1.86
CA ALA A 76 -0.66 2.03 -0.67
C ALA A 76 -0.61 3.51 -1.00
N GLU A 77 0.16 3.89 -2.02
CA GLU A 77 0.20 5.28 -2.47
C GLU A 77 -1.18 5.77 -2.94
N MET A 78 -1.93 4.95 -3.69
CA MET A 78 -3.29 5.30 -4.10
C MET A 78 -4.24 5.48 -2.91
N ILE A 79 -4.18 4.61 -1.89
CA ILE A 79 -4.98 4.75 -0.66
C ILE A 79 -4.65 6.07 0.06
N VAL A 80 -3.37 6.42 0.17
CA VAL A 80 -2.96 7.69 0.77
C VAL A 80 -3.39 8.86 -0.10
N GLY A 81 -3.26 8.75 -1.43
CA GLY A 81 -3.74 9.75 -2.38
C GLY A 81 -5.24 10.04 -2.21
N ASP A 82 -6.08 9.01 -2.05
CA ASP A 82 -7.53 9.15 -1.79
C ASP A 82 -7.83 9.86 -0.47
N ILE A 83 -6.98 9.69 0.55
CA ILE A 83 -7.11 10.40 1.82
C ILE A 83 -6.76 11.87 1.63
N LEU A 84 -5.66 12.15 0.92
CA LEU A 84 -5.17 13.50 0.65
C LEU A 84 -6.13 14.29 -0.27
N ALA A 85 -6.79 13.64 -1.21
CA ALA A 85 -7.80 14.27 -2.07
C ALA A 85 -9.02 14.83 -1.29
N ARG A 86 -9.20 14.41 -0.04
CA ARG A 86 -10.26 14.89 0.87
C ARG A 86 -9.79 15.99 1.82
N LEU A 87 -8.59 16.55 1.62
CA LEU A 87 -8.16 17.74 2.36
C LEU A 87 -9.04 18.95 1.99
N PRO A 88 -9.28 19.88 2.92
CA PRO A 88 -10.06 21.08 2.65
C PRO A 88 -9.32 22.03 1.69
N GLU A 89 -10.01 23.07 1.26
CA GLU A 89 -9.40 24.18 0.53
C GLU A 89 -8.18 24.75 1.29
N GLY A 90 -7.22 25.27 0.55
CA GLY A 90 -5.95 25.76 1.09
C GLY A 90 -4.86 24.70 1.23
N TYR A 91 -5.11 23.46 0.77
CA TYR A 91 -4.09 22.42 0.62
C TYR A 91 -3.83 22.12 -0.84
N SER A 92 -2.57 22.11 -1.24
CA SER A 92 -2.11 21.61 -2.54
C SER A 92 -1.44 20.27 -2.37
N VAL A 93 -1.82 19.28 -3.19
CA VAL A 93 -1.34 17.91 -3.11
C VAL A 93 -0.70 17.52 -4.44
N TYR A 94 0.49 16.95 -4.36
CA TYR A 94 1.27 16.51 -5.51
C TYR A 94 1.67 15.06 -5.31
N HIS A 95 1.74 14.30 -6.41
CA HIS A 95 2.04 12.88 -6.37
C HIS A 95 3.19 12.53 -7.30
N SER A 96 3.96 11.50 -6.91
CA SER A 96 5.00 10.91 -7.74
C SER A 96 5.97 11.95 -8.33
N LEU A 97 6.48 12.88 -7.50
CA LEU A 97 7.38 13.94 -7.95
C LEU A 97 8.83 13.42 -8.07
N PRO A 98 9.51 13.64 -9.19
CA PRO A 98 10.90 13.19 -9.40
C PRO A 98 11.89 14.17 -8.76
N ILE A 99 12.66 13.76 -7.77
CA ILE A 99 13.67 14.62 -7.14
C ILE A 99 14.88 14.80 -8.08
N ARG A 100 15.30 16.05 -8.33
CA ARG A 100 16.48 16.36 -9.15
C ARG A 100 17.75 15.68 -8.62
N HIS A 101 18.60 15.26 -9.55
CA HIS A 101 19.91 14.64 -9.28
C HIS A 101 19.85 13.35 -8.45
N THR A 102 18.69 12.72 -8.33
CA THR A 102 18.51 11.46 -7.65
C THR A 102 17.70 10.47 -8.49
N ALA A 103 17.68 9.20 -8.10
CA ALA A 103 16.75 8.21 -8.63
C ALA A 103 15.43 8.14 -7.83
N PHE A 104 15.31 8.95 -6.77
CA PHE A 104 14.15 8.90 -5.88
C PHE A 104 12.96 9.70 -6.42
N TRP A 105 11.79 9.30 -5.96
CA TRP A 105 10.51 9.93 -6.18
C TRP A 105 9.88 10.25 -4.84
N VAL A 106 9.18 11.37 -4.75
CA VAL A 106 8.32 11.70 -3.61
C VAL A 106 6.97 11.05 -3.85
N ASP A 107 6.52 10.18 -2.95
CA ASP A 107 5.20 9.55 -3.08
C ASP A 107 4.12 10.64 -3.11
N HIS A 108 4.12 11.51 -2.08
CA HIS A 108 3.21 12.67 -2.02
C HIS A 108 3.90 13.87 -1.36
N LEU A 109 3.68 15.06 -1.92
CA LEU A 109 4.04 16.33 -1.31
C LEU A 109 2.75 17.10 -1.01
N VAL A 110 2.61 17.57 0.23
CA VAL A 110 1.46 18.37 0.65
C VAL A 110 1.95 19.74 1.09
N VAL A 111 1.41 20.79 0.50
CA VAL A 111 1.60 22.20 0.91
C VAL A 111 0.28 22.68 1.50
N GLY A 112 0.31 23.18 2.72
CA GLY A 112 -0.88 23.67 3.41
C GLY A 112 -0.58 24.71 4.48
N PRO A 113 -1.60 25.22 5.16
CA PRO A 113 -1.44 26.24 6.20
C PRO A 113 -0.45 25.81 7.30
N GLY A 114 -0.48 24.54 7.66
CA GLY A 114 0.33 23.98 8.74
C GLY A 114 1.74 23.56 8.35
N GLY A 115 2.17 23.78 7.10
CA GLY A 115 3.52 23.41 6.67
C GLY A 115 3.59 22.72 5.32
N ILE A 116 4.78 22.19 5.05
CA ILE A 116 5.05 21.34 3.89
C ILE A 116 5.41 19.95 4.40
N PHE A 117 4.80 18.93 3.82
CA PHE A 117 4.93 17.54 4.27
C PHE A 117 5.35 16.65 3.10
N SER A 118 6.50 15.99 3.22
CA SER A 118 6.89 14.88 2.35
C SER A 118 6.35 13.59 2.94
N ILE A 119 5.41 12.96 2.25
CA ILE A 119 4.66 11.81 2.77
C ILE A 119 5.09 10.57 2.01
N ASN A 120 5.61 9.60 2.74
CA ASN A 120 5.99 8.27 2.25
C ASN A 120 4.96 7.23 2.71
N SER A 121 4.42 6.47 1.77
CA SER A 121 3.45 5.42 2.01
C SER A 121 4.14 4.07 2.21
N LYS A 122 3.82 3.36 3.27
CA LYS A 122 4.40 2.02 3.53
C LYS A 122 3.30 1.03 3.87
N THR A 123 3.35 -0.13 3.20
CA THR A 123 2.50 -1.29 3.52
C THR A 123 3.26 -2.28 4.39
N HIS A 124 2.55 -2.96 5.27
CA HIS A 124 3.13 -3.99 6.13
C HIS A 124 2.52 -5.39 5.88
N TRP A 125 2.01 -5.61 4.68
CA TRP A 125 1.38 -6.88 4.32
C TRP A 125 2.38 -8.06 4.23
N ASP A 126 3.69 -7.79 4.09
CA ASP A 126 4.69 -8.80 3.72
C ASP A 126 5.29 -9.59 4.89
N ARG A 127 4.97 -9.31 6.15
CA ARG A 127 5.57 -10.02 7.29
C ARG A 127 4.70 -11.08 7.95
N ASP A 128 3.48 -11.31 7.47
CA ASP A 128 2.58 -12.33 8.03
C ASP A 128 2.80 -13.73 7.46
N LEU A 129 3.73 -13.95 6.56
CA LEU A 129 3.88 -15.26 5.90
C LEU A 129 4.82 -16.24 6.63
N THR A 130 5.54 -15.84 7.66
CA THR A 130 6.49 -16.75 8.32
C THR A 130 6.62 -16.67 9.85
N GLY A 131 5.65 -16.19 10.59
CA GLY A 131 5.74 -16.33 12.06
C GLY A 131 5.17 -15.18 12.87
N SER A 132 4.26 -15.49 13.70
CA SER A 132 3.81 -14.98 15.01
C SER A 132 4.12 -13.56 15.51
N GLN A 133 4.58 -12.61 14.71
CA GLN A 133 4.79 -11.23 15.16
C GLN A 133 3.82 -10.26 14.47
N ARG A 134 2.66 -10.10 15.08
CA ARG A 134 1.61 -9.12 14.72
C ARG A 134 1.99 -7.67 15.06
N SER A 135 3.24 -7.36 15.28
CA SER A 135 3.72 -6.03 15.65
C SER A 135 4.90 -5.65 14.76
N ILE A 136 4.91 -4.39 14.30
CA ILE A 136 6.08 -3.80 13.68
C ILE A 136 6.97 -3.34 14.83
N PRO A 137 8.07 -4.01 15.12
CA PRO A 137 9.09 -3.40 15.94
C PRO A 137 9.71 -2.29 15.07
N ILE A 138 9.37 -1.03 15.33
CA ILE A 138 10.16 0.09 14.85
C ILE A 138 11.40 0.13 15.73
N GLY A 139 12.27 -0.84 15.51
CA GLY A 139 13.61 -0.95 16.02
C GLY A 139 14.60 -0.80 14.86
N GLU A 140 15.68 -1.55 14.89
CA GLU A 140 16.77 -1.49 13.90
C GLU A 140 16.33 -1.66 12.43
N HIS A 141 15.23 -2.36 12.15
CA HIS A 141 14.70 -2.57 10.79
C HIS A 141 13.95 -1.36 10.19
N ALA A 142 13.52 -0.40 11.02
CA ALA A 142 12.87 0.83 10.55
C ALA A 142 13.88 1.94 10.21
N MET A 143 15.13 1.79 10.59
CA MET A 143 16.18 2.79 10.38
C MET A 143 16.36 3.21 8.91
N PRO A 144 16.33 2.31 7.90
CA PRO A 144 16.42 2.72 6.51
C PRO A 144 15.28 3.67 6.10
N TYR A 145 14.03 3.35 6.43
CA TYR A 145 12.87 4.19 6.06
C TYR A 145 12.91 5.58 6.73
N LEU A 146 13.34 5.66 7.98
CA LEU A 146 13.50 6.93 8.69
C LEU A 146 14.61 7.78 8.08
N ARG A 147 15.74 7.15 7.74
CA ARG A 147 16.87 7.82 7.07
C ARG A 147 16.47 8.33 5.70
N ASP A 148 15.79 7.48 4.91
CA ASP A 148 15.40 7.81 3.54
C ASP A 148 14.34 8.94 3.52
N ALA A 149 13.37 8.93 4.45
CA ALA A 149 12.40 10.01 4.60
C ALA A 149 13.05 11.35 5.00
N ARG A 150 14.07 11.32 5.87
CA ARG A 150 14.85 12.52 6.22
C ARG A 150 15.65 13.04 5.03
N PHE A 151 16.32 12.15 4.32
CA PHE A 151 17.07 12.53 3.12
C PHE A 151 16.17 13.17 2.07
N GLU A 152 15.04 12.56 1.76
CA GLU A 152 14.05 13.09 0.83
C GLU A 152 13.56 14.48 1.25
N SER A 153 13.12 14.63 2.49
CA SER A 153 12.63 15.93 2.99
C SER A 153 13.70 17.01 2.97
N ALA A 154 14.97 16.66 3.22
CA ALA A 154 16.07 17.60 3.13
C ALA A 154 16.33 18.06 1.68
N GLN A 155 16.24 17.15 0.70
CA GLN A 155 16.37 17.49 -0.72
C GLN A 155 15.25 18.43 -1.17
N ILE A 156 13.99 18.14 -0.77
CA ILE A 156 12.85 19.00 -1.09
C ILE A 156 12.99 20.36 -0.39
N THR A 157 13.43 20.39 0.86
CA THR A 157 13.72 21.64 1.59
C THR A 157 14.69 22.51 0.81
N ALA A 158 15.78 21.93 0.30
CA ALA A 158 16.77 22.67 -0.49
C ALA A 158 16.19 23.19 -1.81
N LEU A 159 15.34 22.40 -2.49
CA LEU A 159 14.67 22.81 -3.73
C LEU A 159 13.70 23.99 -3.51
N LEU A 160 12.98 23.98 -2.38
CA LEU A 160 11.95 24.98 -2.09
C LEU A 160 12.45 26.15 -1.24
N ALA A 161 13.73 26.17 -0.84
CA ALA A 161 14.30 27.15 0.08
C ALA A 161 14.08 28.62 -0.33
N LYS A 162 13.99 28.91 -1.64
CA LYS A 162 13.76 30.26 -2.15
C LYS A 162 12.37 30.82 -1.84
N ALA A 163 11.38 29.95 -1.66
CA ALA A 163 9.98 30.33 -1.39
C ALA A 163 9.56 30.07 0.07
N MET A 164 10.46 29.54 0.89
CA MET A 164 10.19 29.25 2.30
C MET A 164 10.82 30.29 3.22
N PRO A 165 10.19 30.57 4.38
CA PRO A 165 10.89 31.26 5.47
C PRO A 165 12.16 30.51 5.87
N ALA A 166 13.21 31.22 6.23
CA ALA A 166 14.54 30.67 6.50
C ALA A 166 14.58 29.55 7.56
N THR A 167 13.60 29.55 8.48
CA THR A 167 13.47 28.55 9.56
C THR A 167 12.56 27.38 9.20
N SER A 168 11.93 27.40 8.01
CA SER A 168 10.99 26.37 7.61
C SER A 168 11.71 25.20 6.96
N VAL A 169 11.24 24.00 7.27
CA VAL A 169 11.72 22.74 6.68
C VAL A 169 10.54 21.90 6.23
N VAL A 170 10.76 21.10 5.21
CA VAL A 170 9.81 20.07 4.79
C VAL A 170 9.77 18.96 5.84
N GLN A 171 8.60 18.67 6.36
CA GLN A 171 8.41 17.68 7.43
C GLN A 171 8.26 16.27 6.82
N PRO A 172 9.14 15.31 7.17
CA PRO A 172 9.00 13.94 6.71
C PRO A 172 7.90 13.20 7.48
N VAL A 173 7.01 12.52 6.73
CA VAL A 173 5.92 11.74 7.29
C VAL A 173 5.92 10.35 6.67
N ILE A 174 5.93 9.31 7.48
CA ILE A 174 5.71 7.93 7.05
C ILE A 174 4.28 7.54 7.40
N VAL A 175 3.52 7.17 6.39
CA VAL A 175 2.13 6.72 6.54
C VAL A 175 2.08 5.21 6.41
N LEU A 176 1.63 4.56 7.48
CA LEU A 176 1.42 3.12 7.52
C LEU A 176 0.01 2.80 7.01
N VAL A 177 -0.06 2.05 5.92
CA VAL A 177 -1.34 1.65 5.32
C VAL A 177 -1.73 0.27 5.81
N ASN A 178 -2.93 0.17 6.40
CA ASN A 178 -3.49 -1.06 6.98
C ASN A 178 -2.55 -1.79 7.96
N PRO A 179 -1.98 -1.11 8.96
CA PRO A 179 -1.18 -1.78 9.96
C PRO A 179 -2.10 -2.60 10.89
N HIS A 180 -1.78 -3.87 11.14
CA HIS A 180 -2.51 -4.66 12.13
C HIS A 180 -2.33 -4.11 13.55
N LYS A 181 -1.12 -3.69 13.88
CA LYS A 181 -0.78 -3.04 15.14
C LYS A 181 0.50 -2.22 14.99
N ILE A 182 0.48 -0.99 15.47
CA ILE A 182 1.67 -0.13 15.53
C ILE A 182 2.21 -0.17 16.96
N LEU A 183 3.37 -0.80 17.14
CA LEU A 183 4.14 -0.71 18.36
C LEU A 183 5.41 0.09 18.07
N LEU A 184 5.40 1.36 18.45
CA LEU A 184 6.57 2.22 18.44
C LEU A 184 7.32 2.03 19.76
N ALA A 185 8.46 1.36 19.75
CA ALA A 185 9.31 1.23 20.92
C ALA A 185 9.84 2.60 21.38
N ARG A 186 10.05 3.51 20.44
CA ARG A 186 10.37 4.93 20.68
C ARG A 186 9.83 5.78 19.53
N LYS A 187 9.19 6.90 19.86
CA LYS A 187 8.73 7.87 18.85
C LYS A 187 9.95 8.54 18.22
N PRO A 188 10.10 8.52 16.88
CA PRO A 188 11.19 9.23 16.22
C PRO A 188 11.03 10.74 16.42
N ASP A 189 12.12 11.43 16.76
CA ASP A 189 12.08 12.86 17.08
C ASP A 189 11.91 13.75 15.84
N THR A 190 12.35 13.27 14.66
CA THR A 190 12.43 14.08 13.42
C THR A 190 11.57 13.58 12.27
N VAL A 191 10.92 12.42 12.40
CA VAL A 191 10.04 11.84 11.38
C VAL A 191 8.71 11.49 12.04
N THR A 192 7.63 12.01 11.48
CA THR A 192 6.29 11.61 11.94
C THR A 192 5.93 10.25 11.35
N VAL A 193 5.55 9.31 12.20
CA VAL A 193 4.99 8.01 11.77
C VAL A 193 3.54 7.95 12.21
N ILE A 194 2.63 7.72 11.26
CA ILE A 194 1.19 7.76 11.49
C ILE A 194 0.47 6.68 10.68
N ASP A 195 -0.66 6.18 11.16
CA ASP A 195 -1.56 5.32 10.41
C ASP A 195 -2.43 6.12 9.41
N SER A 196 -2.74 5.52 8.30
CA SER A 196 -3.48 6.17 7.21
C SER A 196 -4.85 6.76 7.65
N PRO A 197 -5.66 6.15 8.53
CA PRO A 197 -6.92 6.74 8.96
C PRO A 197 -6.79 8.06 9.72
N ARG A 198 -5.65 8.29 10.38
CA ARG A 198 -5.41 9.51 11.18
C ARG A 198 -4.78 10.64 10.36
N LEU A 199 -4.23 10.35 9.18
CA LEU A 199 -3.44 11.29 8.38
C LEU A 199 -4.17 12.61 8.13
N ARG A 200 -5.40 12.55 7.59
CA ARG A 200 -6.18 13.76 7.26
C ARG A 200 -6.40 14.64 8.49
N ARG A 201 -6.87 14.07 9.60
CA ARG A 201 -7.13 14.81 10.83
C ARG A 201 -5.84 15.41 11.40
N TRP A 202 -4.73 14.69 11.30
CA TRP A 202 -3.44 15.16 11.76
C TRP A 202 -2.94 16.34 10.92
N LEU A 203 -3.03 16.31 9.60
CA LEU A 203 -2.65 17.41 8.72
C LEU A 203 -3.48 18.67 8.99
N VAL A 204 -4.80 18.53 9.06
CA VAL A 204 -5.74 19.65 9.28
C VAL A 204 -5.58 20.25 10.69
N GLY A 205 -5.19 19.44 11.67
CA GLY A 205 -4.95 19.89 13.04
C GLY A 205 -3.60 20.57 13.28
N ARG A 206 -2.78 20.77 12.26
CA ARG A 206 -1.50 21.50 12.42
C ARG A 206 -1.74 23.00 12.61
N PRO A 207 -1.01 23.64 13.52
CA PRO A 207 -1.08 25.10 13.63
C PRO A 207 -0.64 25.75 12.33
N GLN A 208 -1.27 26.86 11.97
CA GLN A 208 -0.90 27.62 10.78
C GLN A 208 0.50 28.23 10.97
N VAL A 209 1.38 27.98 10.00
CA VAL A 209 2.76 28.50 9.96
C VAL A 209 3.04 29.31 8.70
N PHE A 210 2.20 29.21 7.66
CA PHE A 210 2.31 29.96 6.42
C PHE A 210 1.13 30.89 6.21
N SER A 211 1.40 32.10 5.70
CA SER A 211 0.36 32.98 5.15
C SER A 211 -0.14 32.44 3.81
N ALA A 212 -1.28 32.95 3.33
CA ALA A 212 -1.81 32.60 2.00
C ALA A 212 -0.82 32.94 0.87
N GLU A 213 -0.10 34.05 1.00
CA GLU A 213 0.93 34.51 0.02
C GLU A 213 2.12 33.53 -0.02
N GLN A 214 2.60 33.10 1.16
CA GLN A 214 3.68 32.12 1.25
C GLN A 214 3.27 30.76 0.65
N GLN A 215 2.04 30.34 0.91
CA GLN A 215 1.51 29.11 0.29
C GLN A 215 1.42 29.24 -1.23
N ALA A 216 0.92 30.38 -1.75
CA ALA A 216 0.84 30.63 -3.19
C ALA A 216 2.23 30.61 -3.84
N ALA A 217 3.23 31.25 -3.24
CA ALA A 217 4.61 31.24 -3.72
C ALA A 217 5.20 29.82 -3.75
N LEU A 218 4.96 29.02 -2.72
CA LEU A 218 5.38 27.61 -2.66
C LEU A 218 4.70 26.77 -3.72
N THR A 219 3.38 26.92 -3.88
CA THR A 219 2.61 26.22 -4.91
C THR A 219 3.12 26.55 -6.31
N THR A 220 3.37 27.85 -6.59
CA THR A 220 3.94 28.27 -7.87
C THR A 220 5.30 27.61 -8.15
N LEU A 221 6.16 27.51 -7.14
CA LEU A 221 7.45 26.85 -7.28
C LEU A 221 7.34 25.34 -7.47
N VAL A 222 6.40 24.69 -6.78
CA VAL A 222 6.15 23.25 -6.92
C VAL A 222 5.50 22.93 -8.28
N ASP A 223 4.65 23.82 -8.80
CA ASP A 223 4.00 23.67 -10.11
C ASP A 223 4.99 23.89 -11.28
N ASP A 224 6.10 24.56 -11.04
CA ASP A 224 7.15 24.74 -12.07
C ASP A 224 7.84 23.39 -12.37
N PRO A 225 7.69 22.85 -13.60
CA PRO A 225 8.39 21.62 -13.99
C PRO A 225 9.91 21.73 -13.87
N GLY A 226 10.47 22.93 -13.97
CA GLY A 226 11.90 23.22 -13.82
C GLY A 226 12.42 22.97 -12.40
N THR A 227 11.58 22.93 -11.40
CA THR A 227 11.94 22.60 -10.02
C THR A 227 12.33 21.13 -9.87
N TRP A 228 11.71 20.26 -10.64
CA TRP A 228 11.86 18.82 -10.56
C TRP A 228 12.79 18.25 -11.64
N ARG A 229 13.20 17.01 -11.49
CA ARG A 229 13.88 16.30 -12.56
C ARG A 229 12.90 16.08 -13.72
N ALA A 230 13.38 16.26 -14.96
CA ALA A 230 12.60 15.85 -16.12
C ALA A 230 12.25 14.34 -15.98
N ALA A 231 10.98 14.05 -15.80
CA ALA A 231 10.48 12.69 -16.00
C ALA A 231 10.58 12.41 -17.50
N GLY A 232 11.12 11.26 -17.90
CA GLY A 232 11.06 10.83 -19.30
C GLY A 232 9.61 10.91 -19.79
N GLN A 233 9.37 10.89 -21.11
CA GLN A 233 8.00 10.99 -21.65
C GLN A 233 7.11 9.92 -20.99
N PRO A 234 6.17 10.30 -20.09
CA PRO A 234 5.30 9.34 -19.45
C PRO A 234 4.26 8.87 -20.47
N LEU A 235 3.92 7.59 -20.43
CA LEU A 235 2.65 7.14 -21.02
C LEU A 235 1.52 8.01 -20.44
N ALA A 236 0.50 8.31 -21.25
CA ALA A 236 -0.64 9.10 -20.77
C ALA A 236 -1.16 8.51 -19.44
N PRO A 237 -1.33 9.31 -18.37
CA PRO A 237 -1.69 8.82 -17.03
C PRO A 237 -2.94 7.92 -17.04
N ALA A 238 -3.94 8.24 -17.85
CA ALA A 238 -5.14 7.42 -18.02
C ALA A 238 -4.85 6.01 -18.57
N HIS A 239 -3.90 5.89 -19.51
CA HIS A 239 -3.51 4.61 -20.06
C HIS A 239 -2.72 3.75 -19.06
N LEU A 240 -1.85 4.37 -18.27
CA LEU A 240 -1.13 3.69 -17.18
C LEU A 240 -2.12 3.17 -16.12
N HIS A 241 -3.06 4.00 -15.72
CA HIS A 241 -4.08 3.61 -14.73
C HIS A 241 -4.95 2.46 -15.24
N ALA A 242 -5.41 2.50 -16.48
CA ALA A 242 -6.19 1.41 -17.08
C ALA A 242 -5.40 0.08 -17.14
N ARG A 243 -4.11 0.11 -17.53
CA ARG A 243 -3.25 -1.08 -17.52
C ARG A 243 -3.03 -1.63 -16.11
N PHE A 244 -2.84 -0.76 -15.14
CA PHE A 244 -2.67 -1.15 -13.75
C PHE A 244 -3.96 -1.81 -13.21
N THR A 245 -5.13 -1.21 -13.43
CA THR A 245 -6.43 -1.78 -13.03
C THR A 245 -6.66 -3.15 -13.67
N ALA A 246 -6.34 -3.31 -14.95
CA ALA A 246 -6.44 -4.61 -15.63
C ALA A 246 -5.51 -5.66 -14.99
N LEU A 247 -4.32 -5.27 -14.57
CA LEU A 247 -3.37 -6.15 -13.87
C LEU A 247 -3.87 -6.53 -12.48
N GLU A 248 -4.42 -5.59 -11.71
CA GLU A 248 -5.06 -5.85 -10.42
C GLU A 248 -6.20 -6.88 -10.55
N GLN A 249 -7.07 -6.71 -11.55
CA GLN A 249 -8.16 -7.65 -11.82
C GLN A 249 -7.64 -9.05 -12.15
N GLN A 250 -6.56 -9.16 -12.92
CA GLN A 250 -5.93 -10.45 -13.22
C GLN A 250 -5.36 -11.11 -11.97
N VAL A 251 -4.71 -10.35 -11.08
CA VAL A 251 -4.18 -10.84 -9.79
C VAL A 251 -5.32 -11.32 -8.90
N ALA A 252 -6.38 -10.52 -8.76
CA ALA A 252 -7.56 -10.88 -7.97
C ALA A 252 -8.23 -12.16 -8.50
N ALA A 253 -8.46 -12.26 -9.82
CA ALA A 253 -9.02 -13.44 -10.43
C ALA A 253 -8.14 -14.69 -10.25
N ALA A 254 -6.82 -14.54 -10.36
CA ALA A 254 -5.90 -15.66 -10.12
C ALA A 254 -5.95 -16.11 -8.65
N ARG A 255 -6.02 -15.18 -7.70
CA ARG A 255 -6.17 -15.49 -6.27
C ARG A 255 -7.46 -16.26 -5.98
N THR A 256 -8.60 -15.80 -6.53
CA THR A 256 -9.90 -16.46 -6.36
C THR A 256 -9.85 -17.89 -6.91
N ARG A 257 -9.37 -18.08 -8.15
CA ARG A 257 -9.23 -19.41 -8.75
C ARG A 257 -8.35 -20.32 -7.90
N ARG A 258 -7.19 -19.86 -7.47
CA ARG A 258 -6.27 -20.64 -6.63
C ARG A 258 -6.96 -21.06 -5.33
N THR A 259 -7.66 -20.16 -4.65
CA THR A 259 -8.41 -20.49 -3.42
C THR A 259 -9.48 -21.53 -3.69
N THR A 260 -10.27 -21.39 -4.78
CA THR A 260 -11.29 -22.35 -5.15
C THR A 260 -10.69 -23.74 -5.40
N PHE A 261 -9.61 -23.83 -6.20
CA PHE A 261 -8.94 -25.10 -6.45
C PHE A 261 -8.32 -25.71 -5.20
N THR A 262 -7.75 -24.91 -4.31
CA THR A 262 -7.20 -25.39 -3.05
C THR A 262 -8.30 -25.97 -2.16
N VAL A 263 -9.44 -25.31 -2.05
CA VAL A 263 -10.60 -25.80 -1.27
C VAL A 263 -11.16 -27.10 -1.88
N LEU A 264 -11.33 -27.15 -3.20
CA LEU A 264 -11.81 -28.37 -3.88
C LEU A 264 -10.84 -29.54 -3.70
N ALA A 265 -9.53 -29.30 -3.83
CA ALA A 265 -8.52 -30.33 -3.61
C ALA A 265 -8.50 -30.82 -2.14
N ALA A 266 -8.62 -29.91 -1.18
CA ALA A 266 -8.72 -30.28 0.22
C ALA A 266 -9.99 -31.11 0.52
N ALA A 267 -11.14 -30.73 -0.03
CA ALA A 267 -12.39 -31.49 0.10
C ALA A 267 -12.28 -32.89 -0.52
N ALA A 268 -11.71 -32.99 -1.73
CA ALA A 268 -11.47 -34.29 -2.37
C ALA A 268 -10.53 -35.17 -1.54
N ALA A 269 -9.43 -34.62 -1.02
CA ALA A 269 -8.51 -35.36 -0.16
C ALA A 269 -9.18 -35.83 1.15
N ALA A 270 -10.00 -34.99 1.77
CA ALA A 270 -10.77 -35.37 2.97
C ALA A 270 -11.77 -36.48 2.68
N THR A 271 -12.47 -36.45 1.54
CA THR A 271 -13.38 -37.52 1.10
C THR A 271 -12.64 -38.83 0.88
N VAL A 272 -11.51 -38.81 0.17
CA VAL A 272 -10.70 -40.01 -0.05
C VAL A 272 -10.21 -40.59 1.30
N LEU A 273 -9.74 -39.75 2.21
CA LEU A 273 -9.30 -40.18 3.52
C LEU A 273 -10.45 -40.81 4.33
N ALA A 274 -11.64 -40.21 4.33
CA ALA A 274 -12.83 -40.73 5.00
C ALA A 274 -13.24 -42.11 4.45
N LEU A 275 -13.26 -42.27 3.11
CA LEU A 275 -13.56 -43.53 2.48
C LEU A 275 -12.51 -44.62 2.80
N ALA A 276 -11.24 -44.26 2.85
CA ALA A 276 -10.14 -45.17 3.18
C ALA A 276 -10.17 -45.62 4.66
N THR A 277 -10.60 -44.75 5.56
CA THR A 277 -10.61 -45.04 7.02
C THR A 277 -11.92 -45.64 7.49
N ALA A 278 -13.04 -45.46 6.79
CA ALA A 278 -14.35 -45.99 7.17
C ALA A 278 -14.37 -47.52 7.47
N PRO A 279 -13.80 -48.39 6.60
CA PRO A 279 -13.78 -49.82 6.88
C PRO A 279 -12.97 -50.20 8.11
N LEU A 280 -11.86 -49.47 8.38
CA LEU A 280 -11.04 -49.70 9.58
C LEU A 280 -11.79 -49.34 10.85
N ILE A 281 -12.59 -48.27 10.81
CA ILE A 281 -13.43 -47.86 11.96
C ILE A 281 -14.53 -48.88 12.19
N VAL A 282 -15.20 -49.34 11.14
CA VAL A 282 -16.26 -50.37 11.27
C VAL A 282 -15.70 -51.65 11.87
N THR A 283 -14.58 -52.18 11.36
CA THR A 283 -13.95 -53.38 11.92
C THR A 283 -13.50 -53.20 13.38
N ALA A 284 -13.00 -52.04 13.74
CA ALA A 284 -12.61 -51.74 15.09
C ALA A 284 -13.81 -51.69 16.04
N VAL A 285 -14.94 -51.11 15.62
CA VAL A 285 -16.20 -51.06 16.40
C VAL A 285 -16.77 -52.46 16.56
N GLU A 286 -16.83 -53.28 15.52
CA GLU A 286 -17.30 -54.67 15.58
C GLU A 286 -16.46 -55.52 16.55
N TYR A 287 -15.14 -55.35 16.49
CA TYR A 287 -14.20 -56.03 17.41
C TYR A 287 -14.42 -55.66 18.88
N LEU A 288 -14.68 -54.37 19.15
CA LEU A 288 -14.97 -53.89 20.52
C LEU A 288 -16.34 -54.32 21.02
N ALA A 289 -17.33 -54.43 20.15
CA ALA A 289 -18.68 -54.87 20.53
C ALA A 289 -18.79 -56.39 20.76
N ALA A 290 -17.84 -57.16 20.27
CA ALA A 290 -17.76 -58.63 20.44
C ALA A 290 -17.04 -59.06 21.75
N ARG A 291 -16.56 -58.13 22.52
CA ARG A 291 -15.93 -58.37 23.84
C ARG A 291 -16.85 -57.99 24.99
#